data_5e40b2a4d7fcb2dfc0a913e27de673be
#
_entry.id   5e40b2a4d7fcb2dfc0a913e27de673be
#
_cell.length_a   1.000
_cell.length_b   1.000
_cell.length_c   1.000
_cell.angle_alpha   90.00
_cell.angle_beta   90.00
_cell.angle_gamma   90.00
#
_symmetry.space_group_name_H-M   'P 1'
#
loop_
_entity.id
_entity.type
_entity.pdbx_description
1 polymer ?
#
loop_
_entity_poly.entity_id
_entity_poly.type
_entity_poly.pdbx_seq_one_letter_code
_entity_poly.pdbx_strand_id
1 'polypeptide(L)'
;MSVRPEETRAAAVTAEPVFRRVLLKLSGEALMGERDYGIDPATIESVAGEIVGVERAGVETAVVVGGGNFYRGLKAAAEGMDRATADYAGMLATVLNALALQDALERAGAQTRVLSALPIEEVAEPYIRRRAIRHLEKGRIVIFAAGTGNPFFTTDTASALRALEIGAETILMAKNAVAGVYDDDPRLQPGAEFIPELTHMEAIERGLKVMDATALTLCRDNALSIHVFALAVGNIGRVVAGERVGTIIRTPREA
;
A
#
# COMPACT_ATOMS: atom_id res chain seq x y z
N MET A 1 -7.05 -24.66 31.77
CA MET A 1 -5.82 -24.78 30.94
C MET A 1 -5.96 -23.76 29.85
N SER A 2 -5.26 -22.63 29.97
CA SER A 2 -5.25 -21.55 28.96
C SER A 2 -4.31 -22.00 27.86
N VAL A 3 -4.86 -22.29 26.67
CA VAL A 3 -4.08 -22.49 25.45
C VAL A 3 -3.55 -21.09 25.06
N ARG A 4 -2.24 -20.92 25.16
CA ARG A 4 -1.60 -19.71 24.58
C ARG A 4 -1.86 -19.73 23.08
N PRO A 5 -2.29 -18.60 22.46
CA PRO A 5 -2.35 -18.53 21.00
C PRO A 5 -0.94 -18.80 20.47
N GLU A 6 -0.81 -19.68 19.48
CA GLU A 6 0.40 -19.80 18.68
C GLU A 6 0.77 -18.41 18.19
N GLU A 7 1.96 -17.94 18.57
CA GLU A 7 2.53 -16.70 18.07
C GLU A 7 2.54 -16.79 16.54
N THR A 8 1.72 -15.99 15.88
CA THR A 8 1.77 -15.82 14.43
C THR A 8 3.18 -15.34 14.11
N ARG A 9 4.03 -16.25 13.68
CA ARG A 9 5.43 -15.96 13.39
C ARG A 9 5.46 -14.95 12.26
N ALA A 10 5.83 -13.70 12.60
CA ALA A 10 6.14 -12.68 11.61
C ALA A 10 7.10 -13.29 10.58
N ALA A 11 6.78 -13.17 9.29
CA ALA A 11 7.64 -13.66 8.22
C ALA A 11 8.98 -12.93 8.31
N ALA A 12 10.04 -13.65 8.69
CA ALA A 12 11.35 -13.04 8.87
C ALA A 12 11.92 -12.63 7.49
N VAL A 13 12.36 -11.39 7.37
CA VAL A 13 13.22 -10.98 6.24
C VAL A 13 14.55 -11.73 6.40
N THR A 14 14.87 -12.60 5.43
CA THR A 14 15.97 -13.57 5.55
C THR A 14 17.34 -13.02 5.11
N ALA A 15 17.36 -11.83 4.49
CA ALA A 15 18.57 -11.16 4.02
C ALA A 15 18.59 -9.70 4.46
N GLU A 16 19.76 -9.05 4.37
CA GLU A 16 19.88 -7.62 4.68
C GLU A 16 19.01 -6.77 3.73
N PRO A 17 18.17 -5.87 4.27
CA PRO A 17 17.32 -5.02 3.46
C PRO A 17 18.12 -4.09 2.54
N VAL A 18 17.65 -3.94 1.29
CA VAL A 18 18.26 -3.02 0.31
C VAL A 18 17.66 -1.62 0.36
N PHE A 19 16.58 -1.44 1.13
CA PHE A 19 15.91 -0.16 1.33
C PHE A 19 15.94 0.23 2.81
N ARG A 20 16.19 1.51 3.07
CA ARG A 20 16.08 2.08 4.42
C ARG A 20 14.65 2.51 4.75
N ARG A 21 13.92 3.06 3.79
CA ARG A 21 12.55 3.55 3.97
C ARG A 21 11.68 3.19 2.77
N VAL A 22 10.55 2.57 3.03
CA VAL A 22 9.60 2.15 2.00
C VAL A 22 8.19 2.66 2.30
N LEU A 23 7.38 2.80 1.25
CA LEU A 23 5.93 2.96 1.38
C LEU A 23 5.24 1.73 0.78
N LEU A 24 4.53 0.98 1.60
CA LEU A 24 3.69 -0.14 1.17
C LEU A 24 2.28 0.38 0.83
N LYS A 25 1.83 0.11 -0.39
CA LYS A 25 0.45 0.38 -0.82
C LYS A 25 -0.36 -0.91 -0.90
N LEU A 26 -1.44 -0.95 -0.17
CA LEU A 26 -2.42 -2.05 -0.15
C LEU A 26 -3.76 -1.58 -0.72
N SER A 27 -4.41 -2.39 -1.53
CA SER A 27 -5.82 -2.16 -1.84
C SER A 27 -6.68 -2.56 -0.65
N GLY A 28 -7.84 -1.89 -0.44
CA GLY A 28 -8.77 -2.33 0.60
C GLY A 28 -9.25 -3.78 0.36
N GLU A 29 -9.41 -4.16 -0.91
CA GLU A 29 -9.78 -5.52 -1.31
C GLU A 29 -8.75 -6.57 -0.88
N ALA A 30 -7.49 -6.20 -0.72
CA ALA A 30 -6.45 -7.10 -0.22
C ALA A 30 -6.67 -7.53 1.24
N LEU A 31 -7.52 -6.81 1.99
CA LEU A 31 -7.88 -7.13 3.37
C LEU A 31 -9.15 -7.98 3.50
N MET A 32 -9.84 -8.26 2.38
CA MET A 32 -11.10 -9.04 2.41
C MET A 32 -10.89 -10.55 2.53
N GLY A 33 -9.72 -11.07 2.14
CA GLY A 33 -9.53 -12.50 1.97
C GLY A 33 -10.53 -13.05 0.94
N GLU A 34 -11.28 -14.06 1.33
CA GLU A 34 -12.34 -14.67 0.49
C GLU A 34 -13.73 -14.01 0.68
N ARG A 35 -13.82 -12.93 1.46
CA ARG A 35 -15.08 -12.21 1.71
C ARG A 35 -15.38 -11.24 0.57
N ASP A 36 -16.67 -10.96 0.37
CA ASP A 36 -17.14 -9.97 -0.60
C ASP A 36 -17.16 -8.53 -0.05
N TYR A 37 -16.98 -8.37 1.28
CA TYR A 37 -17.11 -7.10 1.97
C TYR A 37 -16.35 -7.10 3.32
N GLY A 38 -15.82 -5.93 3.70
CA GLY A 38 -15.21 -5.72 4.99
C GLY A 38 -13.77 -6.25 5.09
N ILE A 39 -13.38 -6.70 6.27
CA ILE A 39 -12.03 -7.17 6.58
C ILE A 39 -12.11 -8.62 7.03
N ASP A 40 -11.22 -9.46 6.49
CA ASP A 40 -11.01 -10.81 6.99
C ASP A 40 -9.93 -10.80 8.08
N PRO A 41 -10.25 -11.30 9.32
CA PRO A 41 -9.31 -11.28 10.43
C PRO A 41 -8.01 -12.03 10.16
N ALA A 42 -8.07 -13.20 9.52
CA ALA A 42 -6.86 -13.97 9.24
C ALA A 42 -5.97 -13.29 8.21
N THR A 43 -6.58 -12.67 7.20
CA THR A 43 -5.86 -11.92 6.15
C THR A 43 -5.16 -10.70 6.74
N ILE A 44 -5.83 -9.89 7.56
CA ILE A 44 -5.20 -8.70 8.15
C ILE A 44 -4.10 -9.06 9.14
N GLU A 45 -4.23 -10.16 9.90
CA GLU A 45 -3.19 -10.67 10.77
C GLU A 45 -1.96 -11.15 9.99
N SER A 46 -2.17 -11.85 8.87
CA SER A 46 -1.08 -12.27 7.98
C SER A 46 -0.33 -11.07 7.40
N VAL A 47 -1.06 -10.08 6.88
CA VAL A 47 -0.48 -8.83 6.35
C VAL A 47 0.28 -8.06 7.43
N ALA A 48 -0.28 -7.96 8.64
CA ALA A 48 0.37 -7.30 9.77
C ALA A 48 1.68 -8.01 10.14
N GLY A 49 1.69 -9.35 10.16
CA GLY A 49 2.89 -10.15 10.42
C GLY A 49 4.01 -9.88 9.41
N GLU A 50 3.69 -9.76 8.11
CA GLU A 50 4.66 -9.40 7.07
C GLU A 50 5.25 -8.00 7.27
N ILE A 51 4.39 -7.01 7.53
CA ILE A 51 4.81 -5.62 7.75
C ILE A 51 5.71 -5.50 8.98
N VAL A 52 5.36 -6.18 10.08
CA VAL A 52 6.17 -6.22 11.30
C VAL A 52 7.52 -6.90 11.04
N GLY A 53 7.55 -7.93 10.18
CA GLY A 53 8.81 -8.57 9.76
C GLY A 53 9.76 -7.59 9.06
N VAL A 54 9.24 -6.71 8.23
CA VAL A 54 10.01 -5.65 7.53
C VAL A 54 10.52 -4.59 8.52
N GLU A 55 9.66 -4.14 9.43
CA GLU A 55 10.05 -3.17 10.48
C GLU A 55 11.15 -3.74 11.39
N ARG A 56 11.01 -4.99 11.84
CA ARG A 56 12.03 -5.68 12.66
C ARG A 56 13.36 -5.88 11.95
N ALA A 57 13.36 -5.93 10.62
CA ALA A 57 14.58 -5.93 9.82
C ALA A 57 15.25 -4.54 9.74
N GLY A 58 14.70 -3.52 10.40
CA GLY A 58 15.26 -2.17 10.48
C GLY A 58 14.80 -1.23 9.38
N VAL A 59 13.77 -1.60 8.59
CA VAL A 59 13.23 -0.76 7.52
C VAL A 59 12.15 0.17 8.05
N GLU A 60 12.32 1.47 7.86
CA GLU A 60 11.30 2.48 8.16
C GLU A 60 10.09 2.29 7.23
N THR A 61 8.97 1.85 7.78
CA THR A 61 7.82 1.38 7.00
C THR A 61 6.62 2.30 7.13
N ALA A 62 6.16 2.85 6.01
CA ALA A 62 4.89 3.55 5.89
C ALA A 62 3.89 2.72 5.08
N VAL A 63 2.61 2.86 5.38
CA VAL A 63 1.53 2.12 4.70
C VAL A 63 0.44 3.09 4.23
N VAL A 64 -0.02 2.91 3.00
CA VAL A 64 -1.28 3.48 2.49
C VAL A 64 -2.24 2.33 2.21
N VAL A 65 -3.43 2.39 2.74
CA VAL A 65 -4.47 1.39 2.50
C VAL A 65 -5.68 2.01 1.80
N GLY A 66 -6.19 1.33 0.76
CA GLY A 66 -7.42 1.73 0.07
C GLY A 66 -8.68 1.41 0.89
N GLY A 67 -9.84 1.91 0.43
CA GLY A 67 -11.15 1.72 1.09
C GLY A 67 -12.14 0.84 0.30
N GLY A 68 -11.69 0.23 -0.81
CA GLY A 68 -12.58 -0.45 -1.77
C GLY A 68 -13.34 -1.67 -1.26
N ASN A 69 -12.92 -2.24 -0.13
CA ASN A 69 -13.61 -3.32 0.58
C ASN A 69 -14.85 -2.84 1.36
N PHE A 70 -14.94 -1.56 1.69
CA PHE A 70 -16.09 -0.96 2.37
C PHE A 70 -16.89 -0.07 1.43
N TYR A 71 -16.22 0.75 0.61
CA TYR A 71 -16.87 1.74 -0.21
C TYR A 71 -16.10 2.07 -1.48
N ARG A 72 -16.80 2.08 -2.63
CA ARG A 72 -16.22 2.43 -3.94
C ARG A 72 -16.88 3.70 -4.45
N GLY A 73 -16.21 4.85 -4.24
CA GLY A 73 -16.71 6.17 -4.62
C GLY A 73 -17.10 6.29 -6.10
N LEU A 74 -16.29 5.75 -7.01
CA LEU A 74 -16.58 5.75 -8.45
C LEU A 74 -17.89 5.01 -8.79
N LYS A 75 -18.18 3.89 -8.12
CA LYS A 75 -19.42 3.15 -8.32
C LYS A 75 -20.63 3.95 -7.80
N ALA A 76 -20.52 4.50 -6.58
CA ALA A 76 -21.58 5.30 -5.99
C ALA A 76 -21.86 6.58 -6.81
N ALA A 77 -20.83 7.23 -7.38
CA ALA A 77 -21.00 8.38 -8.27
C ALA A 77 -21.71 7.97 -9.59
N ALA A 78 -21.39 6.81 -10.14
CA ALA A 78 -22.09 6.27 -11.31
C ALA A 78 -23.58 5.94 -11.03
N GLU A 79 -23.94 5.66 -9.76
CA GLU A 79 -25.30 5.42 -9.29
C GLU A 79 -26.05 6.73 -8.90
N GLY A 80 -25.46 7.92 -9.13
CA GLY A 80 -26.08 9.22 -8.98
C GLY A 80 -25.69 10.03 -7.74
N MET A 81 -24.75 9.54 -6.91
CA MET A 81 -24.19 10.34 -5.83
C MET A 81 -23.25 11.42 -6.38
N ASP A 82 -23.23 12.60 -5.74
CA ASP A 82 -22.20 13.61 -6.05
C ASP A 82 -20.80 13.02 -5.92
N ARG A 83 -19.95 13.24 -6.92
CA ARG A 83 -18.62 12.65 -7.00
C ARG A 83 -17.74 13.01 -5.80
N ALA A 84 -17.73 14.28 -5.38
CA ALA A 84 -16.91 14.71 -4.25
C ALA A 84 -17.40 14.05 -2.94
N THR A 85 -18.72 13.98 -2.74
CA THR A 85 -19.32 13.29 -1.59
C THR A 85 -18.97 11.81 -1.57
N ALA A 86 -19.04 11.14 -2.74
CA ALA A 86 -18.68 9.73 -2.87
C ALA A 86 -17.19 9.49 -2.56
N ASP A 87 -16.30 10.40 -3.00
CA ASP A 87 -14.87 10.32 -2.72
C ASP A 87 -14.57 10.53 -1.21
N TYR A 88 -15.27 11.45 -0.54
CA TYR A 88 -15.15 11.60 0.92
C TYR A 88 -15.60 10.34 1.67
N ALA A 89 -16.70 9.70 1.27
CA ALA A 89 -17.11 8.42 1.84
C ALA A 89 -16.02 7.34 1.65
N GLY A 90 -15.39 7.29 0.47
CA GLY A 90 -14.25 6.43 0.19
C GLY A 90 -13.03 6.74 1.07
N MET A 91 -12.75 8.02 1.36
CA MET A 91 -11.68 8.41 2.28
C MET A 91 -11.96 7.91 3.70
N LEU A 92 -13.20 8.02 4.20
CA LEU A 92 -13.59 7.49 5.51
C LEU A 92 -13.45 5.96 5.56
N ALA A 93 -13.75 5.26 4.46
CA ALA A 93 -13.52 3.82 4.36
C ALA A 93 -12.04 3.45 4.51
N THR A 94 -11.11 4.29 4.02
CA THR A 94 -9.67 4.07 4.27
C THR A 94 -9.31 4.24 5.74
N VAL A 95 -10.00 5.13 6.49
CA VAL A 95 -9.77 5.31 7.93
C VAL A 95 -10.16 4.04 8.69
N LEU A 96 -11.30 3.40 8.34
CA LEU A 96 -11.69 2.12 8.92
C LEU A 96 -10.60 1.05 8.76
N ASN A 97 -10.05 0.91 7.54
CA ASN A 97 -8.97 -0.02 7.26
C ASN A 97 -7.68 0.33 8.02
N ALA A 98 -7.36 1.62 8.12
CA ALA A 98 -6.16 2.08 8.83
C ALA A 98 -6.22 1.74 10.33
N LEU A 99 -7.37 1.93 10.98
CA LEU A 99 -7.57 1.60 12.39
C LEU A 99 -7.51 0.08 12.63
N ALA A 100 -8.13 -0.72 11.74
CA ALA A 100 -8.07 -2.17 11.85
C ALA A 100 -6.64 -2.70 11.64
N LEU A 101 -5.90 -2.13 10.67
CA LEU A 101 -4.50 -2.49 10.44
C LEU A 101 -3.62 -2.05 11.61
N GLN A 102 -3.86 -0.89 12.21
CA GLN A 102 -3.19 -0.44 13.43
C GLN A 102 -3.32 -1.47 14.54
N ASP A 103 -4.55 -1.89 14.86
CA ASP A 103 -4.82 -2.87 15.90
C ASP A 103 -4.08 -4.20 15.63
N ALA A 104 -4.13 -4.70 14.38
CA ALA A 104 -3.45 -5.93 13.99
C ALA A 104 -1.91 -5.83 14.13
N LEU A 105 -1.31 -4.71 13.73
CA LEU A 105 0.12 -4.45 13.86
C LEU A 105 0.55 -4.33 15.33
N GLU A 106 -0.25 -3.66 16.16
CA GLU A 106 0.03 -3.51 17.60
C GLU A 106 -0.10 -4.85 18.32
N ARG A 107 -1.08 -5.69 17.97
CA ARG A 107 -1.17 -7.08 18.47
C ARG A 107 0.02 -7.94 18.04
N ALA A 108 0.59 -7.67 16.85
CA ALA A 108 1.82 -8.33 16.39
C ALA A 108 3.11 -7.74 17.03
N GLY A 109 2.98 -6.74 17.91
CA GLY A 109 4.06 -6.18 18.72
C GLY A 109 4.76 -4.95 18.13
N ALA A 110 4.27 -4.36 17.05
CA ALA A 110 4.82 -3.11 16.50
C ALA A 110 4.26 -1.87 17.21
N GLN A 111 5.01 -0.76 17.16
CA GLN A 111 4.48 0.55 17.49
C GLN A 111 3.95 1.24 16.23
N THR A 112 2.74 1.75 16.26
CA THR A 112 2.10 2.34 15.08
C THR A 112 1.61 3.76 15.30
N ARG A 113 1.37 4.50 14.21
CA ARG A 113 0.63 5.77 14.21
C ARG A 113 -0.20 5.88 12.94
N VAL A 114 -1.50 6.15 13.11
CA VAL A 114 -2.38 6.53 12.01
C VAL A 114 -2.34 8.04 11.85
N LEU A 115 -2.03 8.51 10.63
CA LEU A 115 -2.03 9.92 10.26
C LEU A 115 -3.09 10.15 9.17
N SER A 116 -4.10 10.97 9.47
CA SER A 116 -5.21 11.22 8.57
C SER A 116 -5.07 12.54 7.83
N ALA A 117 -5.37 12.53 6.52
CA ALA A 117 -5.45 13.73 5.70
C ALA A 117 -6.75 14.54 5.95
N LEU A 118 -7.78 13.91 6.52
CA LEU A 118 -8.98 14.58 7.04
C LEU A 118 -8.85 14.73 8.56
N PRO A 119 -9.26 15.86 9.16
CA PRO A 119 -9.27 16.03 10.60
C PRO A 119 -10.28 15.07 11.25
N ILE A 120 -9.79 14.09 12.01
CA ILE A 120 -10.57 13.12 12.80
C ILE A 120 -9.76 12.86 14.09
N GLU A 121 -9.59 13.91 14.88
CA GLU A 121 -8.61 13.98 15.98
C GLU A 121 -8.85 12.94 17.08
N GLU A 122 -10.08 12.43 17.21
CA GLU A 122 -10.44 11.41 18.20
C GLU A 122 -9.84 10.02 17.87
N VAL A 123 -9.49 9.77 16.61
CA VAL A 123 -9.08 8.41 16.17
C VAL A 123 -7.76 8.37 15.41
N ALA A 124 -7.28 9.50 14.89
CA ALA A 124 -6.04 9.58 14.13
C ALA A 124 -5.35 10.93 14.30
N GLU A 125 -4.03 10.95 14.26
CA GLU A 125 -3.29 12.20 14.26
C GLU A 125 -3.50 12.96 12.93
N PRO A 126 -3.62 14.30 12.94
CA PRO A 126 -3.57 15.07 11.70
C PRO A 126 -2.26 14.85 10.96
N TYR A 127 -2.34 14.65 9.64
CA TYR A 127 -1.15 14.48 8.83
C TYR A 127 -0.30 15.75 8.81
N ILE A 128 0.91 15.64 9.30
CA ILE A 128 1.97 16.66 9.20
C ILE A 128 3.24 15.94 8.75
N ARG A 129 3.80 16.32 7.59
CA ARG A 129 4.97 15.68 6.97
C ARG A 129 6.10 15.41 7.97
N ARG A 130 6.53 16.42 8.73
CA ARG A 130 7.64 16.30 9.70
C ARG A 130 7.31 15.33 10.84
N ARG A 131 6.04 15.25 11.24
CA ARG A 131 5.58 14.32 12.27
C ARG A 131 5.64 12.88 11.76
N ALA A 132 5.21 12.63 10.51
CA ALA A 132 5.31 11.32 9.88
C ALA A 132 6.77 10.84 9.83
N ILE A 133 7.69 11.68 9.33
CA ILE A 133 9.13 11.37 9.30
C ILE A 133 9.65 11.06 10.71
N ARG A 134 9.28 11.87 11.73
CA ARG A 134 9.72 11.64 13.09
C ARG A 134 9.21 10.34 13.70
N HIS A 135 8.01 9.88 13.31
CA HIS A 135 7.52 8.56 13.72
C HIS A 135 8.33 7.44 13.09
N LEU A 136 8.62 7.51 11.78
CA LEU A 136 9.45 6.54 11.07
C LEU A 136 10.85 6.44 11.68
N GLU A 137 11.52 7.57 11.91
CA GLU A 137 12.84 7.62 12.57
C GLU A 137 12.86 7.01 13.98
N LYS A 138 11.72 6.89 14.63
CA LYS A 138 11.56 6.24 15.93
C LYS A 138 11.19 4.75 15.84
N GLY A 139 11.28 4.16 14.64
CA GLY A 139 10.91 2.77 14.40
C GLY A 139 9.42 2.50 14.51
N ARG A 140 8.55 3.50 14.28
CA ARG A 140 7.11 3.32 14.28
C ARG A 140 6.62 3.10 12.86
N ILE A 141 5.71 2.16 12.67
CA ILE A 141 4.99 1.99 11.41
C ILE A 141 3.97 3.12 11.29
N VAL A 142 4.02 3.87 10.19
CA VAL A 142 3.09 4.98 9.92
C VAL A 142 2.03 4.52 8.93
N ILE A 143 0.75 4.68 9.26
CA ILE A 143 -0.37 4.34 8.40
C ILE A 143 -1.03 5.65 7.94
N PHE A 144 -1.04 5.91 6.64
CA PHE A 144 -1.70 7.08 6.07
C PHE A 144 -3.13 6.76 5.70
N ALA A 145 -4.07 7.51 6.29
CA ALA A 145 -5.50 7.40 6.08
C ALA A 145 -6.07 8.62 5.36
N ALA A 146 -7.29 8.50 4.84
CA ALA A 146 -8.02 9.52 4.10
C ALA A 146 -7.34 9.99 2.80
N GLY A 147 -6.49 9.16 2.21
CA GLY A 147 -5.88 9.43 0.91
C GLY A 147 -5.09 10.74 0.84
N THR A 148 -5.42 11.60 -0.13
CA THR A 148 -4.87 12.96 -0.23
C THR A 148 -5.63 13.97 0.63
N GLY A 149 -6.82 13.64 1.12
CA GLY A 149 -7.77 14.57 1.74
C GLY A 149 -8.60 15.38 0.71
N ASN A 150 -8.37 15.16 -0.58
CA ASN A 150 -9.05 15.88 -1.67
C ASN A 150 -9.82 14.90 -2.56
N PRO A 151 -11.08 15.24 -2.95
CA PRO A 151 -11.81 14.49 -3.96
C PRO A 151 -11.07 14.42 -5.30
N PHE A 152 -11.49 13.51 -6.17
CA PHE A 152 -10.96 13.25 -7.52
C PHE A 152 -9.58 12.57 -7.57
N PHE A 153 -8.93 12.33 -6.45
CA PHE A 153 -7.67 11.59 -6.37
C PHE A 153 -7.90 10.19 -5.80
N THR A 154 -7.11 9.24 -6.29
CA THR A 154 -7.12 7.86 -5.78
C THR A 154 -6.11 7.65 -4.66
N THR A 155 -6.14 6.46 -4.05
CA THR A 155 -5.10 6.05 -3.09
C THR A 155 -3.75 5.75 -3.77
N ASP A 156 -3.71 5.56 -5.09
CA ASP A 156 -2.46 5.44 -5.85
C ASP A 156 -1.74 6.79 -5.89
N THR A 157 -2.47 7.87 -6.23
CA THR A 157 -1.94 9.25 -6.14
C THR A 157 -1.52 9.60 -4.72
N ALA A 158 -2.32 9.22 -3.71
CA ALA A 158 -1.94 9.43 -2.32
C ALA A 158 -0.64 8.70 -1.96
N SER A 159 -0.44 7.47 -2.43
CA SER A 159 0.77 6.69 -2.18
C SER A 159 2.01 7.36 -2.78
N ALA A 160 1.93 7.82 -4.04
CA ALA A 160 3.02 8.55 -4.69
C ALA A 160 3.37 9.84 -3.93
N LEU A 161 2.35 10.64 -3.58
CA LEU A 161 2.54 11.89 -2.83
C LEU A 161 3.20 11.64 -1.46
N ARG A 162 2.64 10.70 -0.66
CA ARG A 162 3.17 10.40 0.68
C ARG A 162 4.57 9.82 0.63
N ALA A 163 4.87 8.93 -0.34
CA ALA A 163 6.20 8.37 -0.52
C ALA A 163 7.26 9.48 -0.74
N LEU A 164 6.97 10.43 -1.61
CA LEU A 164 7.85 11.58 -1.86
C LEU A 164 8.01 12.49 -0.64
N GLU A 165 6.89 12.80 0.02
CA GLU A 165 6.88 13.67 1.20
C GLU A 165 7.72 13.12 2.36
N ILE A 166 7.71 11.80 2.57
CA ILE A 166 8.50 11.16 3.64
C ILE A 166 9.90 10.75 3.19
N GLY A 167 10.22 10.87 1.90
CA GLY A 167 11.50 10.42 1.34
C GLY A 167 11.63 8.89 1.32
N ALA A 168 10.56 8.18 0.96
CA ALA A 168 10.64 6.73 0.70
C ALA A 168 11.46 6.47 -0.57
N GLU A 169 12.27 5.42 -0.57
CA GLU A 169 13.14 5.05 -1.69
C GLU A 169 12.37 4.32 -2.79
N THR A 170 11.25 3.70 -2.43
CA THR A 170 10.39 2.99 -3.36
C THR A 170 8.95 2.85 -2.83
N ILE A 171 8.01 2.61 -3.75
CA ILE A 171 6.66 2.15 -3.42
C ILE A 171 6.58 0.64 -3.63
N LEU A 172 6.17 -0.08 -2.61
CA LEU A 172 5.84 -1.50 -2.64
C LEU A 172 4.34 -1.63 -2.90
N MET A 173 3.95 -1.95 -4.14
CA MET A 173 2.55 -2.10 -4.53
C MET A 173 2.14 -3.56 -4.51
N ALA A 174 1.56 -4.00 -3.41
CA ALA A 174 1.04 -5.35 -3.29
C ALA A 174 -0.36 -5.44 -3.91
N LYS A 175 -0.50 -6.26 -4.94
CA LYS A 175 -1.74 -6.52 -5.67
C LYS A 175 -2.40 -7.82 -5.21
N ASN A 176 -3.72 -7.85 -5.24
CA ASN A 176 -4.45 -9.09 -5.02
C ASN A 176 -4.48 -9.91 -6.33
N ALA A 177 -4.15 -11.19 -6.25
CA ALA A 177 -4.29 -12.19 -7.33
C ALA A 177 -3.52 -11.97 -8.64
N VAL A 178 -2.58 -11.02 -8.73
CA VAL A 178 -1.71 -10.88 -9.92
C VAL A 178 -0.24 -10.75 -9.51
N ALA A 179 0.64 -11.44 -10.24
CA ALA A 179 2.06 -11.53 -9.87
C ALA A 179 2.83 -10.23 -10.13
N GLY A 180 2.31 -9.33 -10.95
CA GLY A 180 2.93 -8.07 -11.33
C GLY A 180 2.16 -7.39 -12.45
N VAL A 181 2.85 -6.74 -13.38
CA VAL A 181 2.28 -6.06 -14.54
C VAL A 181 2.28 -7.00 -15.74
N TYR A 182 1.21 -6.95 -16.51
CA TYR A 182 1.02 -7.68 -17.75
C TYR A 182 0.64 -6.69 -18.86
N ASP A 183 0.82 -7.09 -20.10
CA ASP A 183 0.45 -6.29 -21.27
C ASP A 183 -1.08 -6.17 -21.47
N ASP A 184 -1.86 -7.11 -20.90
CA ASP A 184 -3.32 -7.08 -20.80
C ASP A 184 -3.76 -7.68 -19.45
N ASP A 185 -5.05 -7.70 -19.14
CA ASP A 185 -5.56 -8.32 -17.90
C ASP A 185 -5.50 -9.84 -17.97
N PRO A 186 -4.61 -10.52 -17.21
CA PRO A 186 -4.43 -11.97 -17.30
C PRO A 186 -5.68 -12.76 -16.83
N ARG A 187 -6.65 -12.12 -16.17
CA ARG A 187 -7.92 -12.73 -15.78
C ARG A 187 -8.91 -12.77 -16.93
N LEU A 188 -8.76 -11.88 -17.89
CA LEU A 188 -9.63 -11.77 -19.08
C LEU A 188 -8.95 -12.34 -20.33
N GLN A 189 -7.64 -12.23 -20.42
CA GLN A 189 -6.82 -12.67 -21.54
C GLN A 189 -5.78 -13.72 -21.08
N PRO A 190 -6.06 -15.03 -21.26
CA PRO A 190 -5.13 -16.09 -20.80
C PRO A 190 -3.75 -16.06 -21.47
N GLY A 191 -3.59 -15.30 -22.56
CA GLY A 191 -2.31 -15.10 -23.27
C GLY A 191 -1.57 -13.83 -22.88
N ALA A 192 -2.01 -13.10 -21.84
CA ALA A 192 -1.34 -11.88 -21.39
C ALA A 192 0.10 -12.17 -20.95
N GLU A 193 1.05 -11.40 -21.48
CA GLU A 193 2.47 -11.55 -21.21
C GLU A 193 2.90 -10.77 -19.97
N PHE A 194 3.61 -11.45 -19.07
CA PHE A 194 4.17 -10.83 -17.87
C PHE A 194 5.36 -9.92 -18.23
N ILE A 195 5.38 -8.71 -17.65
CA ILE A 195 6.42 -7.72 -17.87
C ILE A 195 7.25 -7.59 -16.60
N PRO A 196 8.49 -8.10 -16.54
CA PRO A 196 9.31 -8.07 -15.33
C PRO A 196 9.86 -6.67 -14.99
N GLU A 197 10.07 -5.83 -16.00
CA GLU A 197 10.60 -4.48 -15.84
C GLU A 197 10.09 -3.57 -16.95
N LEU A 198 9.75 -2.32 -16.61
CA LEU A 198 9.36 -1.28 -17.56
C LEU A 198 9.64 0.10 -16.99
N THR A 199 9.65 1.10 -17.88
CA THR A 199 9.74 2.49 -17.48
C THR A 199 8.37 3.06 -17.12
N HIS A 200 8.34 4.15 -16.35
CA HIS A 200 7.10 4.89 -16.09
C HIS A 200 6.44 5.37 -17.40
N MET A 201 7.24 5.79 -18.39
CA MET A 201 6.72 6.23 -19.68
C MET A 201 6.06 5.09 -20.44
N GLU A 202 6.71 3.93 -20.54
CA GLU A 202 6.10 2.75 -21.17
C GLU A 202 4.78 2.36 -20.51
N ALA A 203 4.70 2.42 -19.17
CA ALA A 203 3.45 2.16 -18.45
C ALA A 203 2.33 3.15 -18.82
N ILE A 204 2.67 4.43 -18.98
CA ILE A 204 1.73 5.50 -19.36
C ILE A 204 1.32 5.35 -20.82
N GLU A 205 2.28 5.23 -21.76
CA GLU A 205 2.04 5.19 -23.22
C GLU A 205 1.24 3.93 -23.61
N ARG A 206 1.50 2.81 -22.98
CA ARG A 206 0.77 1.55 -23.19
C ARG A 206 -0.56 1.49 -22.44
N GLY A 207 -0.89 2.49 -21.60
CA GLY A 207 -2.13 2.53 -20.84
C GLY A 207 -2.28 1.37 -19.84
N LEU A 208 -1.15 0.85 -19.30
CA LEU A 208 -1.16 -0.30 -18.40
C LEU A 208 -1.84 0.06 -17.05
N LYS A 209 -2.76 -0.79 -16.61
CA LYS A 209 -3.55 -0.57 -15.38
C LYS A 209 -2.79 -0.90 -14.09
N VAL A 210 -1.62 -0.29 -13.93
CA VAL A 210 -0.78 -0.45 -12.72
C VAL A 210 -1.27 0.47 -11.62
N MET A 211 -1.22 1.77 -11.89
CA MET A 211 -1.68 2.88 -11.06
C MET A 211 -2.44 3.88 -11.95
N ASP A 212 -3.09 4.88 -11.34
CA ASP A 212 -3.61 5.98 -12.14
C ASP A 212 -2.48 6.82 -12.76
N ALA A 213 -2.77 7.49 -13.88
CA ALA A 213 -1.78 8.24 -14.65
C ALA A 213 -1.15 9.38 -13.85
N THR A 214 -1.88 9.99 -12.91
CA THR A 214 -1.38 11.06 -12.03
C THR A 214 -0.28 10.50 -11.12
N ALA A 215 -0.51 9.34 -10.51
CA ALA A 215 0.47 8.67 -9.66
C ALA A 215 1.73 8.26 -10.44
N LEU A 216 1.57 7.66 -11.64
CA LEU A 216 2.70 7.28 -12.51
C LEU A 216 3.53 8.49 -12.93
N THR A 217 2.87 9.60 -13.32
CA THR A 217 3.54 10.84 -13.71
C THR A 217 4.32 11.43 -12.52
N LEU A 218 3.72 11.45 -11.32
CA LEU A 218 4.38 11.95 -10.13
C LEU A 218 5.62 11.12 -9.76
N CYS A 219 5.53 9.79 -9.88
CA CYS A 219 6.66 8.90 -9.65
C CYS A 219 7.77 9.09 -10.71
N ARG A 220 7.40 9.22 -12.00
CA ARG A 220 8.34 9.48 -13.09
C ARG A 220 9.14 10.75 -12.87
N ASP A 221 8.44 11.87 -12.61
CA ASP A 221 9.06 13.19 -12.49
C ASP A 221 10.01 13.30 -11.29
N ASN A 222 9.87 12.41 -10.31
CA ASN A 222 10.71 12.34 -9.12
C ASN A 222 11.60 11.09 -9.06
N ALA A 223 11.70 10.33 -10.15
CA ALA A 223 12.49 9.08 -10.24
C ALA A 223 12.19 8.06 -9.13
N LEU A 224 10.96 8.05 -8.59
CA LEU A 224 10.53 7.13 -7.55
C LEU A 224 10.15 5.78 -8.15
N SER A 225 10.88 4.73 -7.79
CA SER A 225 10.58 3.37 -8.29
C SER A 225 9.32 2.77 -7.66
N ILE A 226 8.70 1.83 -8.39
CA ILE A 226 7.51 1.11 -7.93
C ILE A 226 7.77 -0.39 -8.14
N HIS A 227 7.61 -1.19 -7.09
CA HIS A 227 7.64 -2.65 -7.16
C HIS A 227 6.20 -3.17 -7.09
N VAL A 228 5.72 -3.81 -8.16
CA VAL A 228 4.37 -4.36 -8.25
C VAL A 228 4.44 -5.87 -8.14
N PHE A 229 3.80 -6.45 -7.13
CA PHE A 229 3.88 -7.89 -6.87
C PHE A 229 2.59 -8.43 -6.24
N ALA A 230 2.42 -9.75 -6.24
CA ALA A 230 1.31 -10.40 -5.57
C ALA A 230 1.46 -10.30 -4.04
N LEU A 231 0.37 -9.93 -3.36
CA LEU A 231 0.28 -10.04 -1.90
C LEU A 231 0.17 -11.52 -1.52
N ALA A 232 1.32 -12.16 -1.38
CA ALA A 232 1.46 -13.53 -0.92
C ALA A 232 2.48 -13.58 0.20
N VAL A 233 2.34 -14.56 1.08
CA VAL A 233 3.19 -14.71 2.27
C VAL A 233 4.68 -14.70 1.88
N GLY A 234 5.45 -13.83 2.53
CA GLY A 234 6.89 -13.65 2.33
C GLY A 234 7.27 -12.67 1.22
N ASN A 235 6.36 -12.28 0.31
CA ASN A 235 6.74 -11.46 -0.84
C ASN A 235 7.17 -10.04 -0.47
N ILE A 236 6.57 -9.43 0.56
CA ILE A 236 6.99 -8.09 1.02
C ILE A 236 8.45 -8.15 1.49
N GLY A 237 8.78 -9.14 2.33
CA GLY A 237 10.14 -9.35 2.83
C GLY A 237 11.15 -9.63 1.71
N ARG A 238 10.79 -10.46 0.72
CA ARG A 238 11.65 -10.78 -0.43
C ARG A 238 11.96 -9.55 -1.28
N VAL A 239 10.96 -8.71 -1.57
CA VAL A 239 11.19 -7.45 -2.31
C VAL A 239 12.12 -6.53 -1.52
N VAL A 240 11.89 -6.39 -0.22
CA VAL A 240 12.75 -5.59 0.68
C VAL A 240 14.18 -6.11 0.74
N ALA A 241 14.36 -7.43 0.64
CA ALA A 241 15.68 -8.08 0.53
C ALA A 241 16.33 -7.97 -0.86
N GLY A 242 15.70 -7.26 -1.81
CA GLY A 242 16.23 -7.04 -3.16
C GLY A 242 16.00 -8.18 -4.15
N GLU A 243 15.16 -9.16 -3.81
CA GLU A 243 14.80 -10.23 -4.75
C GLU A 243 13.92 -9.68 -5.88
N ARG A 244 14.07 -10.25 -7.07
CA ARG A 244 13.22 -9.92 -8.24
C ARG A 244 11.88 -10.63 -8.13
N VAL A 245 10.95 -10.02 -7.38
CA VAL A 245 9.58 -10.49 -7.24
C VAL A 245 8.66 -9.51 -7.97
N GLY A 246 7.87 -10.01 -8.91
CA GLY A 246 6.94 -9.15 -9.66
C GLY A 246 7.61 -8.26 -10.69
N THR A 247 7.07 -7.06 -10.87
CA THR A 247 7.48 -6.07 -11.85
C THR A 247 8.12 -4.87 -11.18
N ILE A 248 9.24 -4.37 -11.74
CA ILE A 248 9.87 -3.11 -11.31
C ILE A 248 9.55 -2.03 -12.36
N ILE A 249 9.01 -0.90 -11.91
CA ILE A 249 8.79 0.29 -12.72
C ILE A 249 9.76 1.38 -12.24
N ARG A 250 10.58 1.90 -13.12
CA ARG A 250 11.57 2.91 -12.77
C ARG A 250 11.86 3.87 -13.93
N THR A 251 12.37 5.04 -13.63
CA THR A 251 12.98 5.93 -14.63
C THR A 251 14.34 5.35 -15.04
N PRO A 252 14.68 5.28 -16.34
CA PRO A 252 16.01 4.90 -16.77
C PRO A 252 17.04 5.79 -16.08
N ARG A 253 18.14 5.20 -15.61
CA ARG A 253 19.29 6.01 -15.19
C ARG A 253 19.90 6.60 -16.46
N GLU A 254 19.99 7.92 -16.52
CA GLU A 254 20.83 8.57 -17.53
C GLU A 254 22.26 8.02 -17.36
N ALA A 255 22.84 7.56 -18.48
CA ALA A 255 24.18 6.95 -18.50
C ALA A 255 25.26 8.02 -18.36
#